data_86805d4c08e1844b672c958e75683e10
#
_entry.id   86805d4c08e1844b672c958e75683e10
#
_cell.length_a   1.000
_cell.length_b   1.000
_cell.length_c   1.000
_cell.angle_alpha   90.00
_cell.angle_beta   90.00
_cell.angle_gamma   90.00
#
_symmetry.space_group_name_H-M   'P 1'
#
loop_
_entity.id
_entity.type
_entity.pdbx_description
1 polymer ?
#
loop_
_entity_poly.entity_id
_entity_poly.type
_entity_poly.pdbx_seq_one_letter_code
_entity_poly.pdbx_strand_id
1 'polypeptide(L)'
;MSTPAKIAPKLPDSIFRAYDIRGTVPEFLNAETAYWIGRAIGSQSLAQGEPNVSVGRDGRLSGPELVAELIRGIAESGCHVSDVGLVPTPALYYAANVLAGKSGVMLTGSHNPSNYNGFKIVIAGDTLANEQIQVLHQRIKTNDLSSGQGSVTQVEILDRYTTEIVRDVKLARRLKVVVDCGNGAAGVIAPQLIEALNCEVIPLFCEVDGNFPNHHPDPGKPENLVDLIAKVKETNADIGLAFDGDGDRVGVVTNTGSIVYPDRLLMLFARDVVARNPDAEIIFDVKCTRRLVPLIKEYGGRPLMWKTGHSLIKKKMKQSGALLAGEMSGHIFFKERWFGFDDGIYSAARLLEILSKEKSTAEELFATFPNDISTP
;
A
#
# COMPACT_ATOMS: atom_id res chain seq x y z
N MET A 1 -45.10 -2.77 -2.35
CA MET A 1 -44.75 -2.67 -3.80
C MET A 1 -43.24 -2.77 -3.89
N SER A 2 -42.71 -3.85 -4.47
CA SER A 2 -41.28 -4.00 -4.68
C SER A 2 -40.82 -2.99 -5.72
N THR A 3 -39.90 -2.11 -5.37
CA THR A 3 -39.24 -1.22 -6.32
C THR A 3 -38.61 -2.10 -7.43
N PRO A 4 -38.81 -1.78 -8.72
CA PRO A 4 -38.25 -2.59 -9.80
C PRO A 4 -36.71 -2.64 -9.62
N ALA A 5 -36.11 -3.82 -9.79
CA ALA A 5 -34.68 -3.99 -9.70
C ALA A 5 -33.99 -3.04 -10.69
N LYS A 6 -33.11 -2.17 -10.21
CA LYS A 6 -32.31 -1.31 -11.07
C LYS A 6 -31.44 -2.19 -11.98
N ILE A 7 -31.47 -1.94 -13.27
CA ILE A 7 -30.61 -2.61 -14.25
C ILE A 7 -29.26 -1.88 -14.28
N ALA A 8 -28.17 -2.60 -14.16
CA ALA A 8 -26.83 -2.03 -14.20
C ALA A 8 -26.52 -1.42 -15.59
N PRO A 9 -25.90 -0.24 -15.66
CA PRO A 9 -25.47 0.33 -16.93
C PRO A 9 -24.31 -0.48 -17.51
N LYS A 10 -24.04 -0.30 -18.79
CA LYS A 10 -22.84 -0.85 -19.41
C LYS A 10 -21.61 -0.06 -18.96
N LEU A 11 -20.81 -0.62 -18.07
CA LEU A 11 -19.55 -0.03 -17.66
C LEU A 11 -18.43 -0.25 -18.69
N PRO A 12 -17.46 0.67 -18.82
CA PRO A 12 -16.34 0.52 -19.72
C PRO A 12 -15.46 -0.69 -19.36
N ASP A 13 -15.17 -1.57 -20.30
CA ASP A 13 -14.30 -2.73 -20.08
C ASP A 13 -12.87 -2.29 -19.64
N SER A 14 -12.42 -1.13 -20.12
CA SER A 14 -11.07 -0.60 -19.94
C SER A 14 -10.70 -0.26 -18.48
N ILE A 15 -11.69 -0.06 -17.60
CA ILE A 15 -11.42 0.22 -16.18
C ILE A 15 -11.09 -1.04 -15.38
N PHE A 16 -11.51 -2.24 -15.84
CA PHE A 16 -11.26 -3.52 -15.17
C PHE A 16 -9.91 -4.09 -15.59
N ARG A 17 -8.84 -3.63 -14.93
CA ARG A 17 -7.45 -3.94 -15.29
C ARG A 17 -6.96 -5.24 -14.63
N ALA A 18 -5.68 -5.57 -14.88
CA ALA A 18 -5.07 -6.81 -14.36
C ALA A 18 -4.94 -6.84 -12.83
N TYR A 19 -4.76 -5.68 -12.16
CA TYR A 19 -4.44 -5.65 -10.73
C TYR A 19 -5.42 -4.82 -9.90
N ASP A 20 -6.26 -4.03 -10.54
CA ASP A 20 -7.22 -3.12 -9.91
C ASP A 20 -8.32 -2.71 -10.90
N ILE A 21 -9.30 -1.97 -10.39
CA ILE A 21 -10.24 -1.21 -11.23
C ILE A 21 -9.75 0.23 -11.19
N ARG A 22 -9.55 0.87 -12.35
CA ARG A 22 -8.95 2.21 -12.43
C ARG A 22 -9.42 3.00 -13.65
N GLY A 23 -9.71 4.28 -13.47
CA GLY A 23 -10.12 5.16 -14.55
C GLY A 23 -9.99 6.65 -14.19
N THR A 24 -10.19 7.50 -15.20
CA THR A 24 -10.31 8.95 -15.01
C THR A 24 -11.70 9.33 -14.45
N VAL A 25 -11.73 10.37 -13.64
CA VAL A 25 -12.94 10.92 -13.03
C VAL A 25 -13.22 12.28 -13.68
N PRO A 26 -14.46 12.58 -14.08
CA PRO A 26 -15.67 11.74 -13.97
C PRO A 26 -15.95 10.85 -15.19
N GLU A 27 -15.07 10.82 -16.18
CA GLU A 27 -15.30 10.21 -17.50
C GLU A 27 -15.60 8.69 -17.41
N PHE A 28 -14.78 7.93 -16.68
CA PHE A 28 -14.91 6.49 -16.55
C PHE A 28 -15.32 6.05 -15.14
N LEU A 29 -14.90 6.79 -14.11
CA LEU A 29 -15.33 6.58 -12.75
C LEU A 29 -16.15 7.76 -12.28
N ASN A 30 -17.38 7.49 -11.87
CA ASN A 30 -18.32 8.44 -11.29
C ASN A 30 -19.16 7.75 -10.20
N ALA A 31 -20.05 8.49 -9.57
CA ALA A 31 -20.94 8.00 -8.51
C ALA A 31 -21.68 6.71 -8.90
N GLU A 32 -22.26 6.68 -10.10
CA GLU A 32 -23.00 5.51 -10.59
C GLU A 32 -22.10 4.31 -10.79
N THR A 33 -20.92 4.48 -11.40
CA THR A 33 -19.93 3.41 -11.59
C THR A 33 -19.47 2.85 -10.24
N ALA A 34 -19.18 3.73 -9.25
CA ALA A 34 -18.76 3.33 -7.91
C ALA A 34 -19.85 2.50 -7.19
N TYR A 35 -21.10 2.90 -7.30
CA TYR A 35 -22.23 2.15 -6.76
C TYR A 35 -22.31 0.72 -7.32
N TRP A 36 -22.26 0.56 -8.65
CA TRP A 36 -22.36 -0.75 -9.26
C TRP A 36 -21.15 -1.66 -9.00
N ILE A 37 -19.97 -1.07 -8.91
CA ILE A 37 -18.76 -1.78 -8.44
C ILE A 37 -18.98 -2.24 -7.00
N GLY A 38 -19.52 -1.38 -6.12
CA GLY A 38 -19.88 -1.74 -4.75
C GLY A 38 -20.87 -2.91 -4.66
N ARG A 39 -21.92 -2.90 -5.51
CA ARG A 39 -22.88 -4.00 -5.62
C ARG A 39 -22.21 -5.32 -6.01
N ALA A 40 -21.27 -5.29 -6.97
CA ALA A 40 -20.54 -6.47 -7.40
C ALA A 40 -19.59 -7.00 -6.32
N ILE A 41 -18.87 -6.10 -5.63
CA ILE A 41 -17.96 -6.45 -4.54
C ILE A 41 -18.75 -7.09 -3.38
N GLY A 42 -19.85 -6.47 -2.93
CA GLY A 42 -20.68 -7.01 -1.86
C GLY A 42 -21.26 -8.39 -2.23
N SER A 43 -21.76 -8.54 -3.46
CA SER A 43 -22.26 -9.82 -3.96
C SER A 43 -21.18 -10.90 -4.00
N GLN A 44 -19.96 -10.56 -4.44
CA GLN A 44 -18.85 -11.49 -4.47
C GLN A 44 -18.36 -11.84 -3.07
N SER A 45 -18.33 -10.89 -2.14
CA SER A 45 -17.99 -11.14 -0.73
C SER A 45 -18.96 -12.12 -0.09
N LEU A 46 -20.26 -11.91 -0.25
CA LEU A 46 -21.29 -12.82 0.25
C LEU A 46 -21.18 -14.23 -0.35
N ALA A 47 -20.90 -14.32 -1.66
CA ALA A 47 -20.71 -15.60 -2.34
C ALA A 47 -19.49 -16.39 -1.80
N GLN A 48 -18.52 -15.69 -1.18
CA GLN A 48 -17.37 -16.30 -0.51
C GLN A 48 -17.54 -16.44 1.01
N GLY A 49 -18.74 -16.19 1.55
CA GLY A 49 -19.02 -16.29 2.97
C GLY A 49 -18.49 -15.13 3.82
N GLU A 50 -18.16 -13.99 3.20
CA GLU A 50 -17.60 -12.80 3.85
C GLU A 50 -18.62 -11.66 3.89
N PRO A 51 -19.47 -11.57 4.93
CA PRO A 51 -20.50 -10.54 5.03
C PRO A 51 -19.98 -9.18 5.51
N ASN A 52 -18.73 -9.09 5.95
CA ASN A 52 -18.14 -7.86 6.48
C ASN A 52 -17.02 -7.33 5.55
N VAL A 53 -17.10 -6.05 5.18
CA VAL A 53 -16.16 -5.40 4.28
C VAL A 53 -15.67 -4.09 4.88
N SER A 54 -14.35 -3.92 5.03
CA SER A 54 -13.73 -2.65 5.39
C SER A 54 -13.61 -1.76 4.16
N VAL A 55 -13.91 -0.47 4.26
CA VAL A 55 -13.79 0.49 3.14
C VAL A 55 -13.01 1.72 3.60
N GLY A 56 -12.00 2.10 2.83
CA GLY A 56 -11.23 3.31 3.06
C GLY A 56 -10.96 4.07 1.76
N ARG A 57 -10.48 5.29 1.88
CA ARG A 57 -10.11 6.13 0.73
C ARG A 57 -8.83 6.90 0.97
N ASP A 58 -8.15 7.27 -0.13
CA ASP A 58 -7.04 8.24 -0.11
C ASP A 58 -7.56 9.71 -0.08
N GLY A 59 -6.64 10.67 -0.24
CA GLY A 59 -6.91 12.10 -0.17
C GLY A 59 -7.46 12.73 -1.44
N ARG A 60 -7.74 11.99 -2.50
CA ARG A 60 -8.19 12.55 -3.79
C ARG A 60 -9.54 13.24 -3.66
N LEU A 61 -9.73 14.36 -4.39
CA LEU A 61 -10.93 15.19 -4.31
C LEU A 61 -12.22 14.45 -4.70
N SER A 62 -12.13 13.50 -5.61
CA SER A 62 -13.25 12.63 -6.00
C SER A 62 -13.59 11.56 -4.94
N GLY A 63 -12.71 11.36 -3.94
CA GLY A 63 -12.84 10.30 -2.94
C GLY A 63 -14.15 10.31 -2.18
N PRO A 64 -14.59 11.43 -1.58
CA PRO A 64 -15.80 11.46 -0.75
C PRO A 64 -17.08 11.03 -1.48
N GLU A 65 -17.28 11.49 -2.72
CA GLU A 65 -18.45 11.12 -3.52
C GLU A 65 -18.40 9.64 -3.92
N LEU A 66 -17.29 9.18 -4.46
CA LEU A 66 -17.15 7.81 -4.95
C LEU A 66 -17.24 6.79 -3.81
N VAL A 67 -16.63 7.07 -2.64
CA VAL A 67 -16.67 6.16 -1.50
C VAL A 67 -18.07 6.02 -0.89
N ALA A 68 -18.83 7.11 -0.84
CA ALA A 68 -20.21 7.08 -0.35
C ALA A 68 -21.08 6.12 -1.20
N GLU A 69 -20.96 6.20 -2.52
CA GLU A 69 -21.70 5.33 -3.44
C GLU A 69 -21.19 3.88 -3.44
N LEU A 70 -19.88 3.68 -3.31
CA LEU A 70 -19.27 2.36 -3.12
C LEU A 70 -19.86 1.68 -1.86
N ILE A 71 -19.84 2.37 -0.72
CA ILE A 71 -20.35 1.89 0.56
C ILE A 71 -21.85 1.57 0.44
N ARG A 72 -22.63 2.46 -0.18
CA ARG A 72 -24.06 2.23 -0.42
C ARG A 72 -24.28 0.96 -1.26
N GLY A 73 -23.53 0.76 -2.33
CA GLY A 73 -23.61 -0.42 -3.17
C GLY A 73 -23.28 -1.72 -2.42
N ILE A 74 -22.23 -1.72 -1.60
CA ILE A 74 -21.85 -2.87 -0.76
C ILE A 74 -22.94 -3.17 0.27
N ALA A 75 -23.46 -2.16 0.96
CA ALA A 75 -24.50 -2.33 1.98
C ALA A 75 -25.84 -2.83 1.38
N GLU A 76 -26.25 -2.31 0.22
CA GLU A 76 -27.45 -2.76 -0.49
C GLU A 76 -27.34 -4.19 -1.07
N SER A 77 -26.13 -4.77 -1.11
CA SER A 77 -25.92 -6.19 -1.40
C SER A 77 -26.21 -7.10 -0.20
N GLY A 78 -26.24 -6.53 1.03
CA GLY A 78 -26.45 -7.24 2.29
C GLY A 78 -25.18 -7.36 3.15
N CYS A 79 -24.06 -6.75 2.74
CA CYS A 79 -22.82 -6.73 3.53
C CYS A 79 -22.82 -5.63 4.59
N HIS A 80 -22.18 -5.90 5.72
CA HIS A 80 -21.88 -4.89 6.74
C HIS A 80 -20.57 -4.20 6.39
N VAL A 81 -20.58 -2.87 6.40
CA VAL A 81 -19.41 -2.04 6.04
C VAL A 81 -18.80 -1.40 7.27
N SER A 82 -17.48 -1.59 7.45
CA SER A 82 -16.65 -0.82 8.37
C SER A 82 -15.98 0.30 7.56
N ASP A 83 -16.51 1.52 7.64
CA ASP A 83 -15.92 2.69 6.99
C ASP A 83 -14.78 3.22 7.86
N VAL A 84 -13.55 3.07 7.38
CA VAL A 84 -12.33 3.53 8.06
C VAL A 84 -11.88 4.92 7.61
N GLY A 85 -12.62 5.57 6.72
CA GLY A 85 -12.44 6.95 6.32
C GLY A 85 -11.21 7.21 5.44
N LEU A 86 -10.57 8.36 5.68
CA LEU A 86 -9.33 8.77 5.01
C LEU A 86 -8.13 8.09 5.68
N VAL A 87 -7.54 7.12 4.98
CA VAL A 87 -6.41 6.32 5.49
C VAL A 87 -5.43 6.01 4.35
N PRO A 88 -4.16 5.71 4.62
CA PRO A 88 -3.29 5.07 3.63
C PRO A 88 -3.73 3.62 3.37
N THR A 89 -3.42 3.11 2.17
CA THR A 89 -3.76 1.74 1.74
C THR A 89 -3.35 0.66 2.75
N PRO A 90 -2.13 0.68 3.34
CA PRO A 90 -1.76 -0.32 4.36
C PRO A 90 -2.65 -0.31 5.60
N ALA A 91 -3.16 0.85 6.03
CA ALA A 91 -4.09 0.90 7.16
C ALA A 91 -5.44 0.25 6.83
N LEU A 92 -5.93 0.33 5.59
CA LEU A 92 -7.08 -0.46 5.14
C LEU A 92 -6.76 -1.96 5.13
N TYR A 93 -5.62 -2.37 4.60
CA TYR A 93 -5.23 -3.78 4.64
C TYR A 93 -5.12 -4.31 6.07
N TYR A 94 -4.59 -3.48 6.98
CA TYR A 94 -4.59 -3.79 8.41
C TYR A 94 -6.01 -3.96 8.95
N ALA A 95 -6.93 -3.04 8.64
CA ALA A 95 -8.33 -3.13 9.03
C ALA A 95 -8.99 -4.45 8.55
N ALA A 96 -8.76 -4.82 7.28
CA ALA A 96 -9.24 -6.09 6.72
C ALA A 96 -8.64 -7.35 7.37
N ASN A 97 -7.54 -7.22 8.13
CA ASN A 97 -6.94 -8.34 8.87
C ASN A 97 -7.39 -8.42 10.33
N VAL A 98 -7.78 -7.29 10.96
CA VAL A 98 -8.01 -7.21 12.41
C VAL A 98 -9.44 -6.90 12.81
N LEU A 99 -10.27 -6.41 11.87
CA LEU A 99 -11.72 -6.24 12.09
C LEU A 99 -12.49 -7.52 11.70
N ALA A 100 -13.80 -7.49 11.86
CA ALA A 100 -14.65 -8.57 11.43
C ALA A 100 -14.60 -8.73 9.89
N GLY A 101 -14.36 -9.94 9.42
CA GLY A 101 -14.19 -10.25 7.99
C GLY A 101 -12.74 -10.09 7.52
N LYS A 102 -12.44 -10.66 6.36
CA LYS A 102 -11.11 -10.59 5.69
C LYS A 102 -11.22 -9.90 4.34
N SER A 103 -12.17 -8.97 4.23
CA SER A 103 -12.45 -8.27 2.99
C SER A 103 -12.31 -6.76 3.18
N GLY A 104 -11.78 -6.10 2.17
CA GLY A 104 -11.59 -4.65 2.20
C GLY A 104 -11.47 -4.05 0.81
N VAL A 105 -11.87 -2.79 0.69
CA VAL A 105 -11.76 -2.01 -0.54
C VAL A 105 -11.12 -0.68 -0.24
N MET A 106 -10.02 -0.40 -0.92
CA MET A 106 -9.36 0.89 -0.91
C MET A 106 -9.72 1.67 -2.16
N LEU A 107 -10.36 2.82 -2.00
CA LEU A 107 -10.57 3.79 -3.07
C LEU A 107 -9.33 4.68 -3.19
N THR A 108 -8.55 4.45 -4.26
CA THR A 108 -7.28 5.16 -4.48
C THR A 108 -6.89 5.21 -5.94
N GLY A 109 -6.23 6.28 -6.34
CA GLY A 109 -5.50 6.36 -7.60
C GLY A 109 -4.01 6.07 -7.44
N SER A 110 -3.52 5.73 -6.21
CA SER A 110 -2.10 5.52 -5.90
C SER A 110 -1.25 6.70 -6.41
N HIS A 111 -0.22 6.43 -7.19
CA HIS A 111 0.66 7.42 -7.81
C HIS A 111 0.16 8.00 -9.15
N ASN A 112 -1.09 7.73 -9.57
CA ASN A 112 -1.61 8.34 -10.80
C ASN A 112 -1.92 9.83 -10.60
N PRO A 113 -2.07 10.60 -11.72
CA PRO A 113 -2.50 12.00 -11.67
C PRO A 113 -3.78 12.20 -10.85
N SER A 114 -4.02 13.45 -10.39
CA SER A 114 -5.13 13.81 -9.49
C SER A 114 -6.53 13.48 -10.05
N ASN A 115 -6.69 13.46 -11.38
CA ASN A 115 -7.92 13.12 -12.07
C ASN A 115 -8.18 11.62 -12.22
N TYR A 116 -7.32 10.74 -11.66
CA TYR A 116 -7.56 9.29 -11.60
C TYR A 116 -8.11 8.88 -10.24
N ASN A 117 -8.87 7.79 -10.24
CA ASN A 117 -9.19 7.03 -9.03
C ASN A 117 -9.32 5.54 -9.36
N GLY A 118 -9.53 4.69 -8.36
CA GLY A 118 -9.64 3.26 -8.58
C GLY A 118 -9.95 2.49 -7.30
N PHE A 119 -9.98 1.16 -7.41
CA PHE A 119 -10.33 0.27 -6.31
C PHE A 119 -9.31 -0.85 -6.20
N LYS A 120 -8.57 -0.91 -5.09
CA LYS A 120 -7.79 -2.08 -4.68
C LYS A 120 -8.70 -2.94 -3.80
N ILE A 121 -8.88 -4.21 -4.14
CA ILE A 121 -9.93 -5.04 -3.56
C ILE A 121 -9.32 -6.29 -2.95
N VAL A 122 -9.69 -6.59 -1.72
CA VAL A 122 -9.39 -7.83 -1.01
C VAL A 122 -10.71 -8.50 -0.67
N ILE A 123 -10.88 -9.78 -0.99
CA ILE A 123 -12.04 -10.59 -0.57
C ILE A 123 -11.53 -11.90 0.01
N ALA A 124 -12.02 -12.25 1.20
CA ALA A 124 -11.62 -13.45 1.94
C ALA A 124 -10.07 -13.57 2.13
N GLY A 125 -9.39 -12.43 2.29
CA GLY A 125 -7.94 -12.36 2.45
C GLY A 125 -7.14 -12.51 1.15
N ASP A 126 -7.79 -12.55 -0.02
CA ASP A 126 -7.13 -12.58 -1.32
C ASP A 126 -7.27 -11.24 -2.04
N THR A 127 -6.15 -10.63 -2.41
CA THR A 127 -6.16 -9.43 -3.27
C THR A 127 -6.56 -9.83 -4.68
N LEU A 128 -7.65 -9.22 -5.18
CA LEU A 128 -8.18 -9.56 -6.50
C LEU A 128 -7.23 -9.13 -7.63
N ALA A 129 -7.09 -10.02 -8.62
CA ALA A 129 -6.31 -9.78 -9.83
C ALA A 129 -6.87 -10.56 -11.02
N ASN A 130 -6.59 -10.10 -12.23
CA ASN A 130 -6.90 -10.76 -13.49
C ASN A 130 -8.35 -11.27 -13.56
N GLU A 131 -8.55 -12.58 -13.64
CA GLU A 131 -9.85 -13.22 -13.77
C GLU A 131 -10.81 -12.86 -12.63
N GLN A 132 -10.29 -12.65 -11.40
CA GLN A 132 -11.12 -12.30 -10.24
C GLN A 132 -11.75 -10.90 -10.40
N ILE A 133 -11.02 -9.96 -11.01
CA ILE A 133 -11.57 -8.63 -11.35
C ILE A 133 -12.61 -8.76 -12.47
N GLN A 134 -12.37 -9.62 -13.46
CA GLN A 134 -13.33 -9.89 -14.53
C GLN A 134 -14.62 -10.54 -14.01
N VAL A 135 -14.57 -11.34 -12.94
CA VAL A 135 -15.77 -11.88 -12.28
C VAL A 135 -16.67 -10.74 -11.77
N LEU A 136 -16.10 -9.68 -11.15
CA LEU A 136 -16.90 -8.52 -10.72
C LEU A 136 -17.56 -7.83 -11.92
N HIS A 137 -16.83 -7.64 -13.00
CA HIS A 137 -17.36 -7.05 -14.22
C HIS A 137 -18.49 -7.90 -14.81
N GLN A 138 -18.32 -9.23 -14.86
CA GLN A 138 -19.34 -10.15 -15.38
C GLN A 138 -20.62 -10.11 -14.52
N ARG A 139 -20.49 -10.05 -13.18
CA ARG A 139 -21.65 -9.90 -12.28
C ARG A 139 -22.46 -8.65 -12.61
N ILE A 140 -21.80 -7.51 -12.87
CA ILE A 140 -22.47 -6.27 -13.29
C ILE A 140 -23.18 -6.47 -14.64
N LYS A 141 -22.49 -7.03 -15.64
CA LYS A 141 -23.03 -7.24 -16.99
C LYS A 141 -24.27 -8.14 -17.02
N THR A 142 -24.29 -9.18 -16.18
CA THR A 142 -25.38 -10.14 -16.12
C THR A 142 -26.43 -9.82 -15.05
N ASN A 143 -26.24 -8.71 -14.34
CA ASN A 143 -27.07 -8.34 -13.17
C ASN A 143 -27.16 -9.46 -12.10
N ASP A 144 -26.07 -10.26 -11.97
CA ASP A 144 -25.91 -11.28 -10.92
C ASP A 144 -25.46 -10.63 -9.61
N LEU A 145 -26.38 -9.88 -9.01
CA LEU A 145 -26.13 -9.03 -7.84
C LEU A 145 -27.05 -9.40 -6.69
N SER A 146 -26.46 -9.72 -5.54
CA SER A 146 -27.20 -9.95 -4.30
C SER A 146 -27.96 -8.70 -3.88
N SER A 147 -29.09 -8.87 -3.22
CA SER A 147 -29.86 -7.77 -2.63
C SER A 147 -30.13 -8.06 -1.16
N GLY A 148 -29.88 -7.09 -0.30
CA GLY A 148 -30.06 -7.21 1.14
C GLY A 148 -29.94 -5.84 1.81
N GLN A 149 -29.93 -5.85 3.13
CA GLN A 149 -29.78 -4.66 3.95
C GLN A 149 -28.63 -4.88 4.92
N GLY A 150 -27.45 -4.36 4.58
CA GLY A 150 -26.30 -4.30 5.47
C GLY A 150 -26.30 -3.05 6.33
N SER A 151 -25.39 -2.99 7.31
CA SER A 151 -25.13 -1.80 8.13
C SER A 151 -23.86 -1.12 7.71
N VAL A 152 -23.72 0.16 8.06
CA VAL A 152 -22.48 0.95 7.90
C VAL A 152 -22.09 1.47 9.27
N THR A 153 -20.82 1.24 9.65
CA THR A 153 -20.25 1.71 10.92
C THR A 153 -18.93 2.40 10.64
N GLN A 154 -18.73 3.60 11.16
CA GLN A 154 -17.43 4.27 11.13
C GLN A 154 -16.52 3.68 12.19
N VAL A 155 -15.25 3.44 11.82
CA VAL A 155 -14.24 2.80 12.68
C VAL A 155 -12.93 3.56 12.60
N GLU A 156 -12.46 4.04 13.75
CA GLU A 156 -11.12 4.60 13.87
C GLU A 156 -10.08 3.47 13.91
N ILE A 157 -9.23 3.41 12.90
CA ILE A 157 -8.24 2.33 12.75
C ILE A 157 -6.79 2.81 12.93
N LEU A 158 -6.51 4.10 12.72
CA LEU A 158 -5.14 4.62 12.66
C LEU A 158 -4.41 4.51 14.01
N ASP A 159 -5.07 4.76 15.12
CA ASP A 159 -4.49 4.61 16.47
C ASP A 159 -4.09 3.16 16.74
N ARG A 160 -4.93 2.21 16.34
CA ARG A 160 -4.66 0.78 16.50
C ARG A 160 -3.50 0.34 15.59
N TYR A 161 -3.46 0.81 14.35
CA TYR A 161 -2.37 0.56 13.40
C TYR A 161 -1.04 1.11 13.93
N THR A 162 -1.02 2.35 14.42
CA THR A 162 0.16 2.98 15.04
C THR A 162 0.63 2.19 16.26
N THR A 163 -0.29 1.86 17.17
CA THR A 163 0.03 1.11 18.39
C THR A 163 0.67 -0.24 18.08
N GLU A 164 0.16 -0.96 17.08
CA GLU A 164 0.71 -2.25 16.66
C GLU A 164 2.13 -2.11 16.11
N ILE A 165 2.40 -1.12 15.25
CA ILE A 165 3.74 -0.86 14.71
C ILE A 165 4.71 -0.44 15.81
N VAL A 166 4.31 0.47 16.68
CA VAL A 166 5.17 0.94 17.80
C VAL A 166 5.42 -0.18 18.81
N ARG A 167 4.49 -1.11 18.99
CA ARG A 167 4.69 -2.30 19.81
C ARG A 167 5.73 -3.24 19.20
N ASP A 168 5.70 -3.42 17.91
CA ASP A 168 6.58 -4.34 17.16
C ASP A 168 7.99 -3.76 16.98
N VAL A 169 8.11 -2.51 16.52
CA VAL A 169 9.37 -1.86 16.12
C VAL A 169 9.99 -1.11 17.29
N LYS A 170 11.29 -1.35 17.56
CA LYS A 170 12.04 -0.71 18.65
C LYS A 170 13.36 -0.13 18.13
N LEU A 171 13.49 1.17 18.25
CA LEU A 171 14.71 1.88 17.91
C LEU A 171 15.74 1.82 19.06
N ALA A 172 17.00 1.58 18.73
CA ALA A 172 18.11 1.57 19.70
C ALA A 172 18.62 2.99 20.02
N ARG A 173 18.45 3.94 19.11
CA ARG A 173 18.77 5.36 19.30
C ARG A 173 17.76 6.26 18.57
N ARG A 174 17.70 7.51 19.00
CA ARG A 174 16.90 8.53 18.30
C ARG A 174 17.51 8.84 16.95
N LEU A 175 16.69 8.97 15.92
CA LEU A 175 17.04 9.36 14.58
C LEU A 175 16.34 10.66 14.19
N LYS A 176 16.99 11.50 13.38
CA LYS A 176 16.38 12.66 12.74
C LYS A 176 15.95 12.27 11.32
N VAL A 177 14.67 12.39 11.01
CA VAL A 177 14.05 11.86 9.81
C VAL A 177 13.27 12.95 9.09
N VAL A 178 13.55 13.18 7.82
CA VAL A 178 12.66 13.98 6.96
C VAL A 178 11.60 13.04 6.39
N VAL A 179 10.34 13.41 6.54
CA VAL A 179 9.19 12.61 6.08
C VAL A 179 8.43 13.40 5.02
N ASP A 180 8.50 12.94 3.79
CA ASP A 180 7.81 13.51 2.64
C ASP A 180 6.60 12.65 2.28
N CYS A 181 5.40 13.21 2.41
CA CYS A 181 4.17 12.53 2.06
C CYS A 181 3.61 12.94 0.69
N GLY A 182 4.26 13.86 -0.03
CA GLY A 182 3.81 14.35 -1.34
C GLY A 182 2.33 14.75 -1.38
N ASN A 183 1.80 15.31 -0.28
CA ASN A 183 0.38 15.60 -0.06
C ASN A 183 -0.56 14.37 -0.14
N GLY A 184 -0.01 13.15 -0.09
CA GLY A 184 -0.75 11.89 -0.13
C GLY A 184 -1.32 11.45 1.20
N ALA A 185 -2.02 10.30 1.18
CA ALA A 185 -2.74 9.77 2.35
C ALA A 185 -1.83 9.35 3.52
N ALA A 186 -0.54 9.10 3.28
CA ALA A 186 0.42 8.84 4.35
C ALA A 186 0.53 10.00 5.34
N GLY A 187 0.22 11.23 4.92
CA GLY A 187 0.27 12.44 5.75
C GLY A 187 -0.62 12.40 6.97
N VAL A 188 -1.70 11.63 6.98
CA VAL A 188 -2.60 11.52 8.13
C VAL A 188 -1.99 10.76 9.30
N ILE A 189 -0.90 10.01 9.09
CA ILE A 189 -0.38 9.10 10.11
C ILE A 189 1.15 8.98 10.17
N ALA A 190 1.85 9.02 9.02
CA ALA A 190 3.27 8.71 8.99
C ALA A 190 4.14 9.61 9.88
N PRO A 191 3.96 10.95 9.91
CA PRO A 191 4.73 11.81 10.79
C PRO A 191 4.57 11.43 12.28
N GLN A 192 3.34 11.32 12.75
CA GLN A 192 3.03 11.01 14.15
C GLN A 192 3.48 9.60 14.54
N LEU A 193 3.35 8.63 13.64
CA LEU A 193 3.83 7.26 13.88
C LEU A 193 5.35 7.23 14.04
N ILE A 194 6.10 7.93 13.16
CA ILE A 194 7.56 7.99 13.23
C ILE A 194 8.02 8.75 14.47
N GLU A 195 7.31 9.80 14.90
CA GLU A 195 7.55 10.46 16.19
C GLU A 195 7.30 9.50 17.38
N ALA A 196 6.23 8.68 17.31
CA ALA A 196 5.93 7.68 18.35
C ALA A 196 6.99 6.57 18.44
N LEU A 197 7.80 6.35 17.38
CA LEU A 197 9.00 5.51 17.39
C LEU A 197 10.22 6.22 18.03
N ASN A 198 10.06 7.41 18.61
CA ASN A 198 11.11 8.24 19.23
C ASN A 198 12.08 8.87 18.21
N CYS A 199 11.61 9.19 17.00
CA CYS A 199 12.38 9.97 16.03
C CYS A 199 12.14 11.48 16.21
N GLU A 200 13.10 12.29 15.75
CA GLU A 200 12.90 13.71 15.47
C GLU A 200 12.41 13.83 14.02
N VAL A 201 11.15 14.20 13.82
CA VAL A 201 10.53 14.26 12.50
C VAL A 201 10.56 15.69 11.94
N ILE A 202 10.97 15.82 10.70
CA ILE A 202 10.85 17.04 9.91
C ILE A 202 9.84 16.74 8.81
N PRO A 203 8.59 17.23 8.93
CA PRO A 203 7.55 16.97 7.96
C PRO A 203 7.76 17.79 6.68
N LEU A 204 7.52 17.16 5.53
CA LEU A 204 7.55 17.76 4.20
C LEU A 204 6.30 17.34 3.44
N PHE A 205 5.46 18.32 3.02
CA PHE A 205 4.24 18.08 2.25
C PHE A 205 3.29 17.03 2.87
N CYS A 206 3.14 17.07 4.20
CA CYS A 206 2.34 16.09 4.95
C CYS A 206 0.85 16.48 5.08
N GLU A 207 0.44 17.70 4.70
CA GLU A 207 -0.97 18.03 4.56
C GLU A 207 -1.56 17.31 3.36
N VAL A 208 -2.67 16.58 3.58
CA VAL A 208 -3.32 15.84 2.50
C VAL A 208 -4.04 16.80 1.56
N ASP A 209 -3.64 16.81 0.29
CA ASP A 209 -4.27 17.58 -0.77
C ASP A 209 -4.33 16.77 -2.07
N GLY A 210 -5.54 16.42 -2.50
CA GLY A 210 -5.78 15.62 -3.70
C GLY A 210 -5.37 16.28 -5.01
N ASN A 211 -4.93 17.55 -5.00
CA ASN A 211 -4.33 18.23 -6.16
C ASN A 211 -2.83 17.94 -6.30
N PHE A 212 -2.17 17.48 -5.23
CA PHE A 212 -0.71 17.26 -5.19
C PHE A 212 0.10 18.49 -5.63
N PRO A 213 -0.03 19.65 -4.93
CA PRO A 213 0.45 20.93 -5.44
C PRO A 213 1.98 21.09 -5.44
N ASN A 214 2.73 20.28 -4.70
CA ASN A 214 4.17 20.43 -4.56
C ASN A 214 4.93 19.58 -5.58
N HIS A 215 4.74 18.28 -5.56
CA HIS A 215 5.27 17.34 -6.55
C HIS A 215 4.34 16.14 -6.71
N HIS A 216 4.53 15.39 -7.78
CA HIS A 216 3.78 14.16 -7.99
C HIS A 216 4.17 13.10 -6.94
N PRO A 217 3.21 12.47 -6.21
CA PRO A 217 3.51 11.54 -5.13
C PRO A 217 3.93 10.15 -5.65
N ASP A 218 5.07 10.10 -6.33
CA ASP A 218 5.70 8.90 -6.87
C ASP A 218 7.19 8.88 -6.51
N PRO A 219 7.60 8.25 -5.40
CA PRO A 219 8.99 8.20 -4.96
C PRO A 219 9.88 7.33 -5.85
N GLY A 220 9.32 6.61 -6.82
CA GLY A 220 10.07 5.86 -7.81
C GLY A 220 10.77 6.74 -8.85
N LYS A 221 10.48 8.05 -8.87
CA LYS A 221 11.04 9.02 -9.83
C LYS A 221 11.94 10.01 -9.11
N PRO A 222 13.24 10.11 -9.52
CA PRO A 222 14.21 11.02 -8.89
C PRO A 222 13.77 12.49 -8.86
N GLU A 223 13.05 12.95 -9.89
CA GLU A 223 12.54 14.32 -9.97
C GLU A 223 11.56 14.68 -8.83
N ASN A 224 10.87 13.69 -8.26
CA ASN A 224 9.94 13.88 -7.14
C ASN A 224 10.65 13.85 -5.77
N LEU A 225 11.93 13.56 -5.72
CA LEU A 225 12.73 13.48 -4.49
C LEU A 225 13.64 14.71 -4.28
N VAL A 226 13.59 15.70 -5.17
CA VAL A 226 14.49 16.86 -5.14
C VAL A 226 14.35 17.65 -3.84
N ASP A 227 13.11 17.93 -3.41
CA ASP A 227 12.84 18.68 -2.18
C ASP A 227 13.23 17.87 -0.94
N LEU A 228 12.98 16.56 -0.93
CA LEU A 228 13.41 15.66 0.14
C LEU A 228 14.94 15.65 0.27
N ILE A 229 15.68 15.52 -0.85
CA ILE A 229 17.14 15.55 -0.87
C ILE A 229 17.66 16.88 -0.32
N ALA A 230 17.09 18.00 -0.76
CA ALA A 230 17.47 19.33 -0.27
C ALA A 230 17.23 19.45 1.24
N LYS A 231 16.05 19.01 1.72
CA LYS A 231 15.68 19.11 3.13
C LYS A 231 16.52 18.22 4.04
N VAL A 232 16.87 17.01 3.59
CA VAL A 232 17.79 16.11 4.32
C VAL A 232 19.15 16.79 4.53
N LYS A 233 19.72 17.39 3.48
CA LYS A 233 21.01 18.09 3.54
C LYS A 233 20.94 19.35 4.40
N GLU A 234 19.92 20.17 4.23
CA GLU A 234 19.69 21.40 5.00
C GLU A 234 19.64 21.14 6.50
N THR A 235 18.95 20.06 6.89
CA THR A 235 18.68 19.76 8.31
C THR A 235 19.70 18.80 8.94
N ASN A 236 20.64 18.27 8.15
CA ASN A 236 21.56 17.20 8.56
C ASN A 236 20.78 16.00 9.15
N ALA A 237 19.70 15.59 8.49
CA ALA A 237 18.91 14.45 8.92
C ALA A 237 19.67 13.13 8.68
N ASP A 238 19.41 12.12 9.52
CA ASP A 238 20.01 10.79 9.37
C ASP A 238 19.50 10.09 8.11
N ILE A 239 18.24 10.39 7.70
CA ILE A 239 17.59 9.76 6.54
C ILE A 239 16.37 10.57 6.09
N GLY A 240 16.03 10.45 4.80
CA GLY A 240 14.78 10.94 4.21
C GLY A 240 13.90 9.78 3.76
N LEU A 241 12.60 9.89 4.02
CA LEU A 241 11.57 8.93 3.63
C LEU A 241 10.52 9.62 2.80
N ALA A 242 10.17 9.07 1.64
CA ALA A 242 9.10 9.56 0.77
C ALA A 242 8.03 8.48 0.59
N PHE A 243 6.76 8.85 0.67
CA PHE A 243 5.63 7.96 0.46
C PHE A 243 4.90 8.30 -0.83
N ASP A 244 4.32 7.29 -1.49
CA ASP A 244 3.46 7.54 -2.63
C ASP A 244 2.04 7.97 -2.21
N GLY A 245 1.19 8.28 -3.18
CA GLY A 245 -0.11 8.92 -2.95
C GLY A 245 -1.03 8.18 -1.99
N ASP A 246 -0.90 6.86 -1.85
CA ASP A 246 -1.68 6.05 -0.91
C ASP A 246 -0.82 5.31 0.14
N GLY A 247 0.48 5.56 0.18
CA GLY A 247 1.38 5.16 1.27
C GLY A 247 1.77 3.69 1.31
N ASP A 248 1.52 2.92 0.24
CA ASP A 248 1.94 1.52 0.17
C ASP A 248 3.36 1.33 -0.37
N ARG A 249 4.02 2.42 -0.83
CA ARG A 249 5.42 2.44 -1.26
C ARG A 249 6.23 3.44 -0.46
N VAL A 250 7.53 3.14 -0.29
CA VAL A 250 8.50 4.03 0.33
C VAL A 250 9.73 4.23 -0.55
N GLY A 251 10.11 5.49 -0.75
CA GLY A 251 11.39 5.91 -1.29
C GLY A 251 12.32 6.35 -0.16
N VAL A 252 13.61 6.15 -0.33
CA VAL A 252 14.61 6.40 0.70
C VAL A 252 15.74 7.25 0.16
N VAL A 253 16.14 8.26 0.93
CA VAL A 253 17.26 9.15 0.66
C VAL A 253 18.21 9.12 1.85
N THR A 254 19.51 8.84 1.61
CA THR A 254 20.52 8.80 2.66
C THR A 254 20.83 10.21 3.22
N ASN A 255 21.54 10.26 4.34
CA ASN A 255 21.99 11.50 4.97
C ASN A 255 22.85 12.41 4.05
N THR A 256 23.44 11.89 2.97
CA THR A 256 24.18 12.67 1.98
C THR A 256 23.34 13.08 0.76
N GLY A 257 22.09 12.62 0.69
CA GLY A 257 21.17 12.87 -0.42
C GLY A 257 21.24 11.85 -1.55
N SER A 258 21.87 10.69 -1.33
CA SER A 258 21.86 9.59 -2.30
C SER A 258 20.54 8.85 -2.27
N ILE A 259 19.94 8.56 -3.44
CA ILE A 259 18.71 7.78 -3.55
C ILE A 259 19.03 6.29 -3.36
N VAL A 260 18.31 5.64 -2.47
CA VAL A 260 18.37 4.18 -2.26
C VAL A 260 17.26 3.53 -3.10
N TYR A 261 17.64 2.82 -4.13
CA TYR A 261 16.68 2.10 -4.96
C TYR A 261 16.02 0.93 -4.22
N PRO A 262 14.77 0.56 -4.54
CA PRO A 262 14.00 -0.44 -3.79
C PRO A 262 14.65 -1.80 -3.67
N ASP A 263 15.37 -2.25 -4.68
CA ASP A 263 16.09 -3.53 -4.65
C ASP A 263 17.31 -3.50 -3.69
N ARG A 264 17.97 -2.35 -3.51
CA ARG A 264 19.01 -2.18 -2.48
C ARG A 264 18.41 -2.12 -1.08
N LEU A 265 17.26 -1.47 -0.94
CA LEU A 265 16.50 -1.50 0.32
C LEU A 265 16.10 -2.94 0.66
N LEU A 266 15.64 -3.72 -0.32
CA LEU A 266 15.32 -5.13 -0.15
C LEU A 266 16.53 -5.98 0.24
N MET A 267 17.76 -5.67 -0.24
CA MET A 267 18.99 -6.34 0.23
C MET A 267 19.20 -6.18 1.73
N LEU A 268 19.00 -4.97 2.25
CA LEU A 268 19.10 -4.67 3.68
C LEU A 268 18.04 -5.44 4.48
N PHE A 269 16.79 -5.42 4.03
CA PHE A 269 15.71 -6.15 4.69
C PHE A 269 15.90 -7.67 4.63
N ALA A 270 16.41 -8.19 3.51
CA ALA A 270 16.72 -9.62 3.39
C ALA A 270 17.80 -10.04 4.39
N ARG A 271 18.89 -9.25 4.54
CA ARG A 271 19.93 -9.47 5.55
C ARG A 271 19.32 -9.56 6.96
N ASP A 272 18.47 -8.59 7.31
CA ASP A 272 17.85 -8.50 8.64
C ASP A 272 16.85 -9.65 8.91
N VAL A 273 16.00 -9.98 7.94
CA VAL A 273 14.99 -11.05 8.09
C VAL A 273 15.64 -12.42 8.16
N VAL A 274 16.62 -12.72 7.27
CA VAL A 274 17.30 -14.02 7.22
C VAL A 274 18.15 -14.25 8.47
N ALA A 275 18.77 -13.19 9.03
CA ALA A 275 19.53 -13.31 10.28
C ALA A 275 18.70 -13.83 11.45
N ARG A 276 17.40 -13.53 11.49
CA ARG A 276 16.47 -14.06 12.51
C ARG A 276 15.75 -15.33 12.08
N ASN A 277 15.67 -15.58 10.79
CA ASN A 277 14.93 -16.70 10.21
C ASN A 277 15.78 -17.39 9.15
N PRO A 278 16.76 -18.22 9.56
CA PRO A 278 17.56 -19.00 8.61
C PRO A 278 16.68 -19.79 7.65
N ASP A 279 17.11 -19.90 6.40
CA ASP A 279 16.36 -20.52 5.30
C ASP A 279 15.05 -19.82 4.89
N ALA A 280 14.83 -18.55 5.34
CA ALA A 280 13.67 -17.78 4.90
C ALA A 280 13.64 -17.59 3.39
N GLU A 281 12.48 -17.79 2.79
CA GLU A 281 12.26 -17.44 1.38
C GLU A 281 12.02 -15.94 1.24
N ILE A 282 12.75 -15.31 0.30
CA ILE A 282 12.65 -13.90 -0.03
C ILE A 282 12.24 -13.78 -1.50
N ILE A 283 11.08 -13.17 -1.75
CA ILE A 283 10.55 -12.96 -3.11
C ILE A 283 10.97 -11.57 -3.61
N PHE A 284 11.35 -11.49 -4.88
CA PHE A 284 11.59 -10.22 -5.56
C PHE A 284 11.12 -10.30 -7.02
N ASP A 285 10.74 -9.14 -7.58
CA ASP A 285 10.24 -9.11 -8.95
C ASP A 285 11.37 -9.15 -9.98
N VAL A 286 11.00 -9.46 -11.23
CA VAL A 286 11.95 -9.63 -12.35
C VAL A 286 12.72 -8.34 -12.71
N LYS A 287 12.28 -7.17 -12.24
CA LYS A 287 12.92 -5.87 -12.47
C LYS A 287 14.03 -5.56 -11.48
N CYS A 288 14.04 -6.24 -10.35
CA CYS A 288 15.09 -6.10 -9.34
C CYS A 288 16.43 -6.63 -9.84
N THR A 289 17.52 -6.10 -9.30
CA THR A 289 18.89 -6.54 -9.64
C THR A 289 19.10 -8.03 -9.40
N ARG A 290 19.82 -8.69 -10.31
CA ARG A 290 20.24 -10.09 -10.16
C ARG A 290 21.18 -10.33 -8.98
N ARG A 291 21.77 -9.26 -8.40
CA ARG A 291 22.63 -9.33 -7.21
C ARG A 291 21.88 -9.84 -5.97
N LEU A 292 20.57 -9.71 -5.91
CA LEU A 292 19.74 -10.28 -4.83
C LEU A 292 19.91 -11.79 -4.70
N VAL A 293 20.03 -12.53 -5.81
CA VAL A 293 20.14 -14.01 -5.77
C VAL A 293 21.38 -14.48 -4.98
N PRO A 294 22.62 -14.09 -5.33
CA PRO A 294 23.78 -14.52 -4.57
C PRO A 294 23.79 -13.97 -3.14
N LEU A 295 23.33 -12.73 -2.94
CA LEU A 295 23.36 -12.07 -1.64
C LEU A 295 22.41 -12.74 -0.63
N ILE A 296 21.17 -13.05 -1.04
CA ILE A 296 20.22 -13.76 -0.17
C ILE A 296 20.74 -15.15 0.19
N LYS A 297 21.38 -15.87 -0.75
CA LYS A 297 22.03 -17.16 -0.48
C LYS A 297 23.20 -17.04 0.50
N GLU A 298 24.01 -16.02 0.35
CA GLU A 298 25.14 -15.72 1.27
C GLU A 298 24.64 -15.48 2.70
N TYR A 299 23.48 -14.83 2.86
CA TYR A 299 22.84 -14.65 4.17
C TYR A 299 22.22 -15.95 4.72
N GLY A 300 22.12 -17.01 3.92
CA GLY A 300 21.48 -18.27 4.30
C GLY A 300 19.98 -18.33 4.03
N GLY A 301 19.45 -17.46 3.16
CA GLY A 301 18.06 -17.45 2.73
C GLY A 301 17.85 -18.08 1.35
N ARG A 302 16.60 -18.21 0.94
CA ARG A 302 16.18 -18.75 -0.36
C ARG A 302 15.61 -17.65 -1.25
N PRO A 303 16.32 -17.22 -2.32
CA PRO A 303 15.81 -16.23 -3.25
C PRO A 303 14.79 -16.84 -4.21
N LEU A 304 13.66 -16.16 -4.41
CA LEU A 304 12.62 -16.51 -5.38
C LEU A 304 12.27 -15.30 -6.26
N MET A 305 12.66 -15.34 -7.53
CA MET A 305 12.24 -14.35 -8.52
C MET A 305 10.81 -14.61 -8.97
N TRP A 306 9.97 -13.58 -9.04
CA TRP A 306 8.57 -13.71 -9.42
C TRP A 306 8.12 -12.59 -10.39
N LYS A 307 6.88 -12.70 -10.86
CA LYS A 307 6.24 -11.71 -11.74
C LYS A 307 5.98 -10.42 -10.97
N THR A 308 6.19 -9.28 -11.62
CA THR A 308 5.81 -7.95 -11.09
C THR A 308 4.30 -7.85 -10.92
N GLY A 309 3.88 -7.19 -9.84
CA GLY A 309 2.49 -6.89 -9.50
C GLY A 309 2.17 -7.24 -8.05
N HIS A 310 1.85 -6.23 -7.25
CA HIS A 310 1.65 -6.36 -5.79
C HIS A 310 0.64 -7.47 -5.41
N SER A 311 -0.44 -7.64 -6.17
CA SER A 311 -1.42 -8.70 -5.96
C SER A 311 -0.86 -10.10 -6.26
N LEU A 312 0.00 -10.24 -7.28
CA LEU A 312 0.67 -11.49 -7.64
C LEU A 312 1.74 -11.88 -6.62
N ILE A 313 2.47 -10.90 -6.08
CA ILE A 313 3.44 -11.09 -5.02
C ILE A 313 2.74 -11.56 -3.72
N LYS A 314 1.67 -10.88 -3.28
CA LYS A 314 0.89 -11.28 -2.10
C LYS A 314 0.36 -12.71 -2.21
N LYS A 315 -0.18 -13.07 -3.39
CA LYS A 315 -0.65 -14.44 -3.66
C LYS A 315 0.50 -15.45 -3.57
N LYS A 316 1.67 -15.11 -4.13
CA LYS A 316 2.83 -16.00 -4.10
C LYS A 316 3.38 -16.16 -2.68
N MET A 317 3.47 -15.09 -1.90
CA MET A 317 3.86 -15.15 -0.49
C MET A 317 2.94 -16.06 0.34
N LYS A 318 1.61 -15.98 0.12
CA LYS A 318 0.63 -16.86 0.78
C LYS A 318 0.84 -18.32 0.42
N GLN A 319 1.19 -18.62 -0.85
CA GLN A 319 1.42 -19.99 -1.35
C GLN A 319 2.74 -20.59 -0.86
N SER A 320 3.81 -19.81 -0.84
CA SER A 320 5.17 -20.29 -0.53
C SER A 320 5.55 -20.16 0.94
N GLY A 321 4.85 -19.31 1.68
CA GLY A 321 5.20 -18.99 3.06
C GLY A 321 6.36 -17.98 3.18
N ALA A 322 6.73 -17.29 2.11
CA ALA A 322 7.81 -16.30 2.12
C ALA A 322 7.59 -15.23 3.19
N LEU A 323 8.68 -14.86 3.88
CA LEU A 323 8.65 -13.94 5.02
C LEU A 323 8.86 -12.48 4.62
N LEU A 324 9.43 -12.24 3.44
CA LEU A 324 9.68 -10.91 2.90
C LEU A 324 9.52 -10.96 1.38
N ALA A 325 8.99 -9.88 0.82
CA ALA A 325 9.02 -9.67 -0.62
C ALA A 325 9.25 -8.19 -0.95
N GLY A 326 9.72 -7.91 -2.19
CA GLY A 326 9.88 -6.55 -2.68
C GLY A 326 9.80 -6.45 -4.19
N GLU A 327 9.37 -5.28 -4.65
CA GLU A 327 9.31 -4.93 -6.06
C GLU A 327 10.19 -3.70 -6.35
N MET A 328 10.73 -3.61 -7.56
CA MET A 328 11.50 -2.43 -8.01
C MET A 328 10.64 -1.15 -8.02
N SER A 329 9.32 -1.27 -7.99
CA SER A 329 8.38 -0.15 -7.86
C SER A 329 8.33 0.49 -6.47
N GLY A 330 8.94 -0.13 -5.45
CA GLY A 330 8.95 0.36 -4.06
C GLY A 330 7.96 -0.31 -3.12
N HIS A 331 7.13 -1.27 -3.60
CA HIS A 331 6.31 -2.08 -2.71
C HIS A 331 7.19 -3.08 -1.96
N ILE A 332 7.09 -3.08 -0.64
CA ILE A 332 7.76 -4.03 0.26
C ILE A 332 6.71 -4.71 1.13
N PHE A 333 6.84 -6.02 1.29
CA PHE A 333 5.87 -6.88 1.94
C PHE A 333 6.55 -7.66 3.05
N PHE A 334 6.26 -7.34 4.30
CA PHE A 334 6.73 -8.10 5.45
C PHE A 334 5.66 -9.09 5.92
N LYS A 335 5.96 -10.38 5.90
CA LYS A 335 5.20 -11.43 6.58
C LYS A 335 5.86 -11.78 7.92
N GLU A 336 7.15 -11.58 8.01
CA GLU A 336 7.91 -11.66 9.25
C GLU A 336 7.51 -10.50 10.14
N ARG A 337 6.91 -10.77 11.30
CA ARG A 337 6.40 -9.80 12.29
C ARG A 337 5.22 -8.93 11.82
N TRP A 338 4.74 -9.08 10.56
CA TRP A 338 3.62 -8.32 9.99
C TRP A 338 2.67 -9.23 9.21
N PHE A 339 1.71 -8.67 8.48
CA PHE A 339 0.61 -9.42 7.87
C PHE A 339 0.90 -9.90 6.42
N GLY A 340 1.96 -9.39 5.76
CA GLY A 340 2.34 -9.80 4.40
C GLY A 340 1.69 -9.02 3.26
N PHE A 341 1.14 -7.86 3.55
CA PHE A 341 0.73 -6.90 2.52
C PHE A 341 1.81 -5.82 2.30
N ASP A 342 1.69 -5.09 1.20
CA ASP A 342 2.52 -3.94 0.85
C ASP A 342 2.25 -2.78 1.81
N ASP A 343 3.31 -2.34 2.51
CA ASP A 343 3.21 -1.33 3.56
C ASP A 343 4.46 -0.43 3.56
N GLY A 344 4.34 0.74 2.95
CA GLY A 344 5.43 1.71 2.92
C GLY A 344 5.78 2.25 4.31
N ILE A 345 4.77 2.45 5.16
CA ILE A 345 4.93 3.03 6.50
C ILE A 345 5.61 2.02 7.45
N TYR A 346 5.14 0.76 7.45
CA TYR A 346 5.79 -0.30 8.22
C TYR A 346 7.22 -0.57 7.72
N SER A 347 7.44 -0.55 6.40
CA SER A 347 8.77 -0.70 5.81
C SER A 347 9.72 0.42 6.23
N ALA A 348 9.23 1.66 6.29
CA ALA A 348 9.97 2.79 6.84
C ALA A 348 10.33 2.57 8.32
N ALA A 349 9.38 2.13 9.14
CA ALA A 349 9.62 1.82 10.55
C ALA A 349 10.68 0.73 10.74
N ARG A 350 10.65 -0.35 9.92
CA ARG A 350 11.65 -1.42 9.92
C ARG A 350 13.04 -0.93 9.48
N LEU A 351 13.11 -0.03 8.50
CA LEU A 351 14.37 0.60 8.11
C LEU A 351 14.95 1.41 9.25
N LEU A 352 14.14 2.22 9.93
CA LEU A 352 14.58 3.02 11.09
C LEU A 352 15.04 2.12 12.26
N GLU A 353 14.37 0.98 12.50
CA GLU A 353 14.81 0.00 13.49
C GLU A 353 16.22 -0.51 13.17
N ILE A 354 16.48 -0.91 11.93
CA ILE A 354 17.78 -1.41 11.50
C ILE A 354 18.83 -0.29 11.62
N LEU A 355 18.58 0.87 11.04
CA LEU A 355 19.52 1.99 11.05
C LEU A 355 19.87 2.47 12.46
N SER A 356 18.89 2.41 13.39
CA SER A 356 19.12 2.79 14.78
C SER A 356 20.11 1.90 15.53
N LYS A 357 20.27 0.64 15.09
CA LYS A 357 21.20 -0.35 15.65
C LYS A 357 22.61 -0.27 15.03
N GLU A 358 22.71 0.35 13.84
CA GLU A 358 23.97 0.50 13.14
C GLU A 358 24.79 1.68 13.71
N LYS A 359 26.12 1.54 13.72
CA LYS A 359 27.05 2.63 14.07
C LYS A 359 27.34 3.53 12.87
N SER A 360 27.19 3.00 11.68
CA SER A 360 27.40 3.69 10.41
C SER A 360 26.22 4.63 10.09
N THR A 361 26.48 5.64 9.28
CA THR A 361 25.43 6.47 8.67
C THR A 361 24.62 5.68 7.65
N ALA A 362 23.48 6.22 7.21
CA ALA A 362 22.69 5.58 6.15
C ALA A 362 23.51 5.43 4.85
N GLU A 363 24.30 6.43 4.47
CA GLU A 363 25.17 6.37 3.28
C GLU A 363 26.21 5.24 3.39
N GLU A 364 26.92 5.16 4.51
CA GLU A 364 27.93 4.12 4.74
C GLU A 364 27.29 2.71 4.78
N LEU A 365 26.12 2.57 5.40
CA LEU A 365 25.39 1.32 5.45
C LEU A 365 25.02 0.83 4.04
N PHE A 366 24.39 1.70 3.23
CA PHE A 366 24.02 1.33 1.87
C PHE A 366 25.20 1.20 0.91
N ALA A 367 26.34 1.85 1.17
CA ALA A 367 27.57 1.64 0.41
C ALA A 367 28.14 0.22 0.54
N THR A 368 27.78 -0.54 1.57
CA THR A 368 28.19 -1.94 1.72
C THR A 368 27.52 -2.90 0.73
N PHE A 369 26.40 -2.49 0.12
CA PHE A 369 25.70 -3.31 -0.86
C PHE A 369 26.19 -3.05 -2.28
N PRO A 370 26.18 -4.09 -3.15
CA PRO A 370 26.60 -3.93 -4.54
C PRO A 370 25.75 -2.87 -5.26
N ASN A 371 26.42 -2.05 -6.05
CA ASN A 371 25.78 -1.06 -6.90
C ASN A 371 25.92 -1.49 -8.36
N ASP A 372 24.80 -1.62 -9.06
CA ASP A 372 24.77 -1.90 -10.48
C ASP A 372 24.33 -0.64 -11.25
N ILE A 373 24.85 -0.50 -12.46
CA ILE A 373 24.37 0.52 -13.40
C ILE A 373 23.03 -0.01 -13.95
N SER A 374 21.94 0.68 -13.63
CA SER A 374 20.65 0.41 -14.26
C SER A 374 20.63 1.01 -15.65
N THR A 375 20.24 0.23 -16.65
CA THR A 375 19.87 0.76 -17.96
C THR A 375 18.44 1.30 -17.89
N PRO A 376 18.12 2.38 -18.63
CA PRO A 376 16.79 2.96 -18.71
C PRO A 376 15.71 1.96 -19.12
#